data_387dd59df9bf3f9cf14fac4a0e57b2a4
#
_entry.id   387dd59df9bf3f9cf14fac4a0e57b2a4
#
_cell.length_a   1.000
_cell.length_b   1.000
_cell.length_c   1.000
_cell.angle_alpha   90.00
_cell.angle_beta   90.00
_cell.angle_gamma   90.00
#
_symmetry.space_group_name_H-M   'P 1'
#
loop_
_entity.id
_entity.type
_entity.pdbx_description
1 polymer ?
#
loop_
_entity_poly.entity_id
_entity_poly.type
_entity_poly.pdbx_seq_one_letter_code
_entity_poly.pdbx_strand_id
1 'polypeptide(L)'
;MSEVKKIATRESYGNALVELGAEHEEIVVLDADLAAATKTGMFKKAYPDRFIDCGIAEGNMMGVAAGLAAAGKVPFASSFAMFAAGRAFEQVRNSIGYPHLNVKIGATHAGISVGEDGATHQCNEDIALMRSIPGMTVICPADDVEARAAVKAAYEHEGPVYMRFGRLAVPVINDRPDYKFELGKGVVLREGKDVTIIATGLCVAASLEAADLLAAEGISAKVINIHTIKPLDEELVAAAAKETGKVVTVEEHSVIGGLGSAVCDALCAKAPTPVLKIGINDVFGESGPALELLKKYGLDGEGIFRKVRDFVKIKQ
;
A
#
# COMPACT_ATOMS: atom_id res chain seq x y z
N MET A 1 -27.82 10.35 -6.14
CA MET A 1 -26.72 9.45 -5.73
C MET A 1 -26.07 10.08 -4.51
N SER A 2 -25.97 9.40 -3.37
CA SER A 2 -25.23 9.90 -2.21
C SER A 2 -23.78 10.12 -2.62
N GLU A 3 -23.20 11.25 -2.24
CA GLU A 3 -21.79 11.57 -2.48
C GLU A 3 -20.92 10.47 -1.85
N VAL A 4 -20.04 9.85 -2.65
CA VAL A 4 -19.17 8.79 -2.15
C VAL A 4 -18.16 9.41 -1.19
N LYS A 5 -18.17 8.96 0.06
CA LYS A 5 -17.22 9.40 1.08
C LYS A 5 -15.79 9.09 0.63
N LYS A 6 -14.90 10.09 0.67
CA LYS A 6 -13.48 9.94 0.33
C LYS A 6 -12.61 10.36 1.51
N ILE A 7 -11.63 9.54 1.87
CA ILE A 7 -10.70 9.79 2.97
C ILE A 7 -9.28 9.42 2.50
N ALA A 8 -8.29 10.25 2.84
CA ALA A 8 -6.89 9.92 2.59
C ALA A 8 -6.42 8.88 3.62
N THR A 9 -5.78 7.80 3.16
CA THR A 9 -5.35 6.71 4.07
C THR A 9 -4.33 7.17 5.13
N ARG A 10 -3.56 8.25 4.87
CA ARG A 10 -2.74 8.90 5.90
C ARG A 10 -3.55 9.49 7.06
N GLU A 11 -4.79 9.98 6.80
CA GLU A 11 -5.68 10.48 7.86
C GLU A 11 -6.21 9.33 8.69
N SER A 12 -6.56 8.23 8.04
CA SER A 12 -6.95 6.98 8.70
C SER A 12 -5.83 6.46 9.61
N TYR A 13 -4.58 6.52 9.14
CA TYR A 13 -3.39 6.19 9.92
C TYR A 13 -3.27 7.04 11.18
N GLY A 14 -3.34 8.39 11.06
CA GLY A 14 -3.26 9.30 12.21
C GLY A 14 -4.36 9.05 13.23
N ASN A 15 -5.60 8.82 12.79
CA ASN A 15 -6.72 8.48 13.67
C ASN A 15 -6.51 7.14 14.38
N ALA A 16 -6.10 6.09 13.66
CA ALA A 16 -5.83 4.77 14.24
C ALA A 16 -4.70 4.80 15.27
N LEU A 17 -3.66 5.61 15.07
CA LEU A 17 -2.61 5.80 16.07
C LEU A 17 -3.16 6.40 17.37
N VAL A 18 -4.07 7.39 17.29
CA VAL A 18 -4.68 7.99 18.48
C VAL A 18 -5.54 6.96 19.22
N GLU A 19 -6.32 6.16 18.50
CA GLU A 19 -7.16 5.09 19.06
C GLU A 19 -6.29 4.05 19.78
N LEU A 20 -5.26 3.50 19.11
CA LEU A 20 -4.34 2.54 19.73
C LEU A 20 -3.58 3.13 20.91
N GLY A 21 -3.17 4.40 20.83
CA GLY A 21 -2.48 5.09 21.91
C GLY A 21 -3.30 5.23 23.19
N ALA A 22 -4.65 5.22 23.10
CA ALA A 22 -5.54 5.23 24.27
C ALA A 22 -5.52 3.87 25.03
N GLU A 23 -5.30 2.78 24.30
CA GLU A 23 -5.38 1.42 24.85
C GLU A 23 -3.99 0.86 25.22
N HIS A 24 -2.89 1.40 24.62
CA HIS A 24 -1.56 0.81 24.66
C HIS A 24 -0.49 1.86 24.99
N GLU A 25 0.02 1.84 26.23
CA GLU A 25 1.02 2.81 26.74
C GLU A 25 2.44 2.55 26.19
N GLU A 26 2.73 1.36 25.70
CA GLU A 26 4.01 1.01 25.10
C GLU A 26 4.20 1.60 23.70
N ILE A 27 3.14 2.10 23.05
CA ILE A 27 3.23 2.75 21.75
C ILE A 27 3.93 4.10 21.87
N VAL A 28 4.95 4.28 21.04
CA VAL A 28 5.68 5.54 20.84
C VAL A 28 5.64 5.90 19.35
N VAL A 29 5.32 7.14 19.03
CA VAL A 29 5.28 7.60 17.63
C VAL A 29 6.47 8.51 17.36
N LEU A 30 7.21 8.23 16.28
CA LEU A 30 8.33 9.03 15.82
C LEU A 30 8.01 9.65 14.47
N ASP A 31 8.52 10.86 14.24
CA ASP A 31 8.38 11.57 12.97
C ASP A 31 9.66 12.32 12.62
N ALA A 32 9.88 12.58 11.33
CA ALA A 32 11.04 13.30 10.83
C ALA A 32 10.64 14.71 10.34
N ASP A 33 10.06 15.53 11.25
CA ASP A 33 9.62 16.91 11.01
C ASP A 33 8.51 17.05 9.94
N LEU A 34 7.69 16.02 9.77
CA LEU A 34 6.58 15.97 8.81
C LEU A 34 5.23 15.69 9.47
N ALA A 35 5.12 15.83 10.80
CA ALA A 35 3.96 15.38 11.59
C ALA A 35 2.59 15.92 11.10
N ALA A 36 2.55 17.12 10.55
CA ALA A 36 1.32 17.68 9.96
C ALA A 36 0.91 16.96 8.68
N ALA A 37 1.88 16.58 7.84
CA ALA A 37 1.66 15.89 6.57
C ALA A 37 1.39 14.40 6.75
N THR A 38 2.14 13.72 7.59
CA THR A 38 1.98 12.29 7.91
C THR A 38 0.77 12.00 8.78
N LYS A 39 0.20 13.03 9.41
CA LYS A 39 -0.91 12.98 10.39
C LYS A 39 -0.52 12.42 11.76
N THR A 40 0.74 12.15 12.01
CA THR A 40 1.25 11.79 13.35
C THR A 40 1.11 12.92 14.36
N GLY A 41 0.96 14.17 13.90
CA GLY A 41 0.64 15.32 14.73
C GLY A 41 -0.66 15.18 15.54
N MET A 42 -1.58 14.31 15.11
CA MET A 42 -2.78 13.96 15.87
C MET A 42 -2.40 13.19 17.14
N PHE A 43 -1.47 12.23 17.03
CA PHE A 43 -0.93 11.50 18.17
C PHE A 43 -0.11 12.41 19.09
N LYS A 44 0.75 13.28 18.52
CA LYS A 44 1.50 14.30 19.26
C LYS A 44 0.59 15.16 20.15
N LYS A 45 -0.57 15.56 19.63
CA LYS A 45 -1.54 16.36 20.36
C LYS A 45 -2.20 15.58 21.51
N ALA A 46 -2.52 14.31 21.30
CA ALA A 46 -3.17 13.46 22.30
C ALA A 46 -2.19 12.93 23.37
N TYR A 47 -0.98 12.57 22.96
CA TYR A 47 0.03 11.91 23.80
C TYR A 47 1.42 12.52 23.61
N PRO A 48 1.66 13.79 24.01
CA PRO A 48 2.90 14.50 23.74
C PRO A 48 4.15 13.82 24.32
N ASP A 49 4.03 13.17 25.49
CA ASP A 49 5.14 12.49 26.17
C ASP A 49 5.56 11.16 25.49
N ARG A 50 4.77 10.68 24.53
CA ARG A 50 5.04 9.48 23.73
C ARG A 50 5.28 9.79 22.24
N PHE A 51 5.53 11.07 21.94
CA PHE A 51 5.85 11.51 20.58
C PHE A 51 7.28 12.06 20.54
N ILE A 52 8.06 11.62 19.55
CA ILE A 52 9.44 12.03 19.34
C ILE A 52 9.58 12.60 17.93
N ASP A 53 9.90 13.90 17.83
CA ASP A 53 10.32 14.50 16.58
C ASP A 53 11.85 14.38 16.45
N CYS A 54 12.29 13.64 15.45
CA CYS A 54 13.72 13.40 15.20
C CYS A 54 14.36 14.46 14.29
N GLY A 55 13.59 15.47 13.88
CA GLY A 55 14.01 16.41 12.84
C GLY A 55 14.14 15.74 11.47
N ILE A 56 14.69 16.45 10.49
CA ILE A 56 14.89 15.94 9.12
C ILE A 56 16.06 14.96 9.09
N ALA A 57 15.91 13.82 9.75
CA ALA A 57 16.96 12.81 9.97
C ALA A 57 16.40 11.39 10.01
N GLU A 58 15.86 10.91 8.90
CA GLU A 58 15.11 9.66 8.80
C GLU A 58 15.96 8.43 9.17
N GLY A 59 17.24 8.39 8.79
CA GLY A 59 18.15 7.33 9.21
C GLY A 59 18.33 7.29 10.73
N ASN A 60 18.47 8.46 11.39
CA ASN A 60 18.51 8.55 12.84
C ASN A 60 17.19 8.11 13.47
N MET A 61 16.06 8.55 12.92
CA MET A 61 14.72 8.14 13.37
C MET A 61 14.55 6.62 13.37
N MET A 62 14.97 5.94 12.30
CA MET A 62 14.91 4.47 12.23
C MET A 62 15.83 3.79 13.24
N GLY A 63 17.02 4.36 13.52
CA GLY A 63 17.91 3.90 14.59
C GLY A 63 17.31 4.08 16.00
N VAL A 64 16.68 5.23 16.26
CA VAL A 64 15.97 5.48 17.53
C VAL A 64 14.80 4.53 17.70
N ALA A 65 14.00 4.33 16.65
CA ALA A 65 12.90 3.36 16.65
C ALA A 65 13.39 1.94 16.96
N ALA A 66 14.50 1.50 16.33
CA ALA A 66 15.11 0.20 16.61
C ALA A 66 15.52 0.07 18.08
N GLY A 67 16.15 1.10 18.66
CA GLY A 67 16.54 1.13 20.07
C GLY A 67 15.33 1.06 21.02
N LEU A 68 14.25 1.78 20.72
CA LEU A 68 13.01 1.74 21.49
C LEU A 68 12.34 0.35 21.43
N ALA A 69 12.33 -0.27 20.25
CA ALA A 69 11.81 -1.63 20.11
C ALA A 69 12.64 -2.65 20.89
N ALA A 70 13.97 -2.55 20.86
CA ALA A 70 14.86 -3.38 21.66
C ALA A 70 14.67 -3.18 23.18
N ALA A 71 14.17 -2.00 23.60
CA ALA A 71 13.81 -1.71 24.99
C ALA A 71 12.36 -2.09 25.35
N GLY A 72 11.63 -2.80 24.49
CA GLY A 72 10.27 -3.30 24.73
C GLY A 72 9.14 -2.33 24.43
N LYS A 73 9.40 -1.23 23.70
CA LYS A 73 8.35 -0.36 23.16
C LYS A 73 7.87 -0.82 21.79
N VAL A 74 6.71 -0.33 21.37
CA VAL A 74 6.18 -0.53 20.01
C VAL A 74 6.23 0.81 19.25
N PRO A 75 7.36 1.12 18.59
CA PRO A 75 7.51 2.38 17.88
C PRO A 75 6.82 2.34 16.51
N PHE A 76 6.07 3.43 16.21
CA PHE A 76 5.58 3.77 14.90
C PHE A 76 6.42 4.92 14.33
N ALA A 77 7.30 4.62 13.37
CA ALA A 77 8.20 5.60 12.76
C ALA A 77 7.65 6.08 11.42
N SER A 78 7.47 7.39 11.26
CA SER A 78 6.72 7.97 10.15
C SER A 78 7.50 9.06 9.42
N SER A 79 7.46 8.98 8.09
CA SER A 79 7.95 10.00 7.16
C SER A 79 7.28 9.78 5.80
N PHE A 80 7.66 10.56 4.78
CA PHE A 80 7.25 10.22 3.41
C PHE A 80 7.93 8.93 2.95
N ALA A 81 7.24 8.17 2.10
CA ALA A 81 7.70 6.87 1.63
C ALA A 81 9.12 6.94 1.01
N MET A 82 9.38 7.99 0.19
CA MET A 82 10.71 8.19 -0.41
C MET A 82 11.82 8.30 0.65
N PHE A 83 11.54 8.91 1.78
CA PHE A 83 12.53 9.13 2.81
C PHE A 83 12.62 7.96 3.80
N ALA A 84 11.48 7.36 4.15
CA ALA A 84 11.45 6.16 5.00
C ALA A 84 12.06 4.93 4.31
N ALA A 85 11.69 4.69 3.04
CA ALA A 85 12.15 3.52 2.29
C ALA A 85 13.46 3.77 1.51
N GLY A 86 13.64 4.95 0.92
CA GLY A 86 14.81 5.26 0.11
C GLY A 86 15.98 5.74 0.95
N ARG A 87 15.85 6.91 1.60
CA ARG A 87 16.96 7.53 2.38
C ARG A 87 17.40 6.68 3.56
N ALA A 88 16.45 6.08 4.30
CA ALA A 88 16.75 5.29 5.50
C ALA A 88 16.83 3.78 5.24
N PHE A 89 16.93 3.32 3.98
CA PHE A 89 16.86 1.91 3.62
C PHE A 89 17.86 1.04 4.39
N GLU A 90 19.10 1.50 4.52
CA GLU A 90 20.14 0.75 5.22
C GLU A 90 19.79 0.54 6.69
N GLN A 91 19.31 1.58 7.38
CA GLN A 91 18.92 1.50 8.79
C GLN A 91 17.68 0.62 8.96
N VAL A 92 16.69 0.71 8.06
CA VAL A 92 15.54 -0.20 8.07
C VAL A 92 15.99 -1.65 7.90
N ARG A 93 16.89 -1.92 6.95
CA ARG A 93 17.40 -3.25 6.70
C ARG A 93 18.23 -3.81 7.86
N ASN A 94 19.22 -3.05 8.34
CA ASN A 94 20.23 -3.55 9.26
C ASN A 94 19.85 -3.35 10.74
N SER A 95 19.21 -2.23 11.08
CA SER A 95 18.86 -1.94 12.47
C SER A 95 17.48 -2.47 12.87
N ILE A 96 16.57 -2.67 11.90
CA ILE A 96 15.20 -3.14 12.16
C ILE A 96 14.98 -4.55 11.62
N GLY A 97 15.21 -4.76 10.33
CA GLY A 97 14.90 -6.02 9.64
C GLY A 97 15.81 -7.17 10.08
N TYR A 98 17.13 -6.95 10.10
CA TYR A 98 18.10 -8.01 10.44
C TYR A 98 17.91 -8.58 11.87
N PRO A 99 17.76 -7.75 12.93
CA PRO A 99 17.44 -8.24 14.26
C PRO A 99 15.95 -8.56 14.48
N HIS A 100 15.10 -8.39 13.45
CA HIS A 100 13.65 -8.65 13.48
C HIS A 100 12.91 -7.87 14.58
N LEU A 101 13.23 -6.60 14.74
CA LEU A 101 12.65 -5.75 15.78
C LEU A 101 11.22 -5.33 15.46
N ASN A 102 10.42 -5.20 16.52
CA ASN A 102 8.99 -4.87 16.44
C ASN A 102 8.74 -3.38 16.14
N VAL A 103 9.21 -2.89 14.97
CA VAL A 103 9.03 -1.52 14.51
C VAL A 103 7.97 -1.45 13.42
N LYS A 104 7.07 -0.48 13.52
CA LYS A 104 6.02 -0.19 12.54
C LYS A 104 6.39 1.06 11.75
N ILE A 105 6.64 0.91 10.46
CA ILE A 105 7.01 2.04 9.60
C ILE A 105 5.74 2.52 8.90
N GLY A 106 5.27 3.74 9.27
CA GLY A 106 4.11 4.39 8.65
C GLY A 106 4.57 5.35 7.55
N ALA A 107 4.72 4.83 6.34
CA ALA A 107 5.21 5.58 5.19
C ALA A 107 4.04 6.23 4.43
N THR A 108 3.99 7.56 4.42
CA THR A 108 2.94 8.33 3.73
C THR A 108 3.44 8.92 2.42
N HIS A 109 2.54 9.51 1.63
CA HIS A 109 2.91 10.19 0.37
C HIS A 109 3.66 9.26 -0.60
N ALA A 110 3.21 8.01 -0.73
CA ALA A 110 3.78 7.07 -1.68
C ALA A 110 3.18 7.25 -3.09
N GLY A 111 3.95 6.91 -4.11
CA GLY A 111 3.52 6.91 -5.50
C GLY A 111 3.47 8.29 -6.16
N ILE A 112 2.93 8.33 -7.37
CA ILE A 112 2.85 9.57 -8.18
C ILE A 112 1.76 10.54 -7.72
N SER A 113 0.75 10.07 -6.96
CA SER A 113 -0.33 10.89 -6.41
C SER A 113 0.12 11.85 -5.30
N VAL A 114 1.39 11.85 -4.94
CA VAL A 114 2.02 12.97 -4.21
C VAL A 114 1.78 14.28 -4.94
N GLY A 115 1.81 14.25 -6.27
CA GLY A 115 1.37 15.36 -7.09
C GLY A 115 2.45 16.38 -7.36
N GLU A 116 2.22 17.62 -6.94
CA GLU A 116 3.01 18.80 -7.29
C GLU A 116 4.46 18.74 -6.80
N ASP A 117 4.74 18.03 -5.72
CA ASP A 117 6.10 17.86 -5.18
C ASP A 117 7.04 17.14 -6.16
N GLY A 118 6.48 16.37 -7.09
CA GLY A 118 7.19 15.81 -8.24
C GLY A 118 8.11 14.62 -7.91
N ALA A 119 8.94 14.26 -8.89
CA ALA A 119 9.74 13.03 -8.91
C ALA A 119 10.64 12.81 -7.69
N THR A 120 11.12 13.88 -7.03
CA THR A 120 11.99 13.76 -5.86
C THR A 120 11.28 13.29 -4.59
N HIS A 121 9.95 13.39 -4.55
CA HIS A 121 9.10 13.00 -3.43
C HIS A 121 8.20 11.80 -3.77
N GLN A 122 7.92 11.59 -5.05
CA GLN A 122 7.12 10.47 -5.55
C GLN A 122 7.92 9.17 -5.41
N CYS A 123 7.55 8.32 -4.45
CA CYS A 123 8.21 7.03 -4.25
C CYS A 123 7.49 5.95 -5.05
N ASN A 124 8.12 5.49 -6.11
CA ASN A 124 7.60 4.43 -6.97
C ASN A 124 8.35 3.10 -6.77
N GLU A 125 9.25 3.00 -5.78
CA GLU A 125 10.17 1.89 -5.53
C GLU A 125 10.04 1.28 -4.12
N ASP A 126 9.27 1.90 -3.24
CA ASP A 126 9.20 1.54 -1.83
C ASP A 126 8.74 0.10 -1.56
N ILE A 127 7.74 -0.38 -2.29
CA ILE A 127 7.27 -1.76 -2.18
C ILE A 127 8.40 -2.73 -2.57
N ALA A 128 9.11 -2.46 -3.66
CA ALA A 128 10.22 -3.29 -4.12
C ALA A 128 11.34 -3.37 -3.07
N LEU A 129 11.74 -2.21 -2.52
CA LEU A 129 12.77 -2.12 -1.49
C LEU A 129 12.37 -2.89 -0.23
N MET A 130 11.18 -2.65 0.28
CA MET A 130 10.71 -3.27 1.53
C MET A 130 10.43 -4.77 1.38
N ARG A 131 9.93 -5.21 0.21
CA ARG A 131 9.76 -6.64 -0.08
C ARG A 131 11.09 -7.40 -0.07
N SER A 132 12.18 -6.78 -0.44
CA SER A 132 13.52 -7.42 -0.48
C SER A 132 14.10 -7.72 0.92
N ILE A 133 13.59 -7.07 1.98
CA ILE A 133 14.11 -7.27 3.34
C ILE A 133 13.50 -8.55 3.93
N PRO A 134 14.33 -9.54 4.37
CA PRO A 134 13.81 -10.75 5.03
C PRO A 134 12.96 -10.43 6.27
N GLY A 135 11.83 -11.12 6.43
CA GLY A 135 10.94 -10.95 7.58
C GLY A 135 10.11 -9.66 7.61
N MET A 136 10.35 -8.69 6.71
CA MET A 136 9.52 -7.49 6.61
C MET A 136 8.13 -7.82 6.08
N THR A 137 7.09 -7.40 6.80
CA THR A 137 5.71 -7.40 6.32
C THR A 137 5.42 -6.10 5.56
N VAL A 138 4.73 -6.18 4.41
CA VAL A 138 4.44 -5.01 3.55
C VAL A 138 2.94 -4.91 3.30
N ILE A 139 2.33 -3.79 3.74
CA ILE A 139 0.89 -3.54 3.66
C ILE A 139 0.63 -2.24 2.88
N CYS A 140 -0.34 -2.26 1.96
CA CYS A 140 -0.79 -1.11 1.18
C CYS A 140 -2.33 -1.08 1.16
N PRO A 141 -3.00 -0.47 2.15
CA PRO A 141 -4.45 -0.48 2.27
C PRO A 141 -5.12 0.38 1.21
N ALA A 142 -6.33 -0.06 0.78
CA ALA A 142 -7.08 0.58 -0.30
C ALA A 142 -7.93 1.78 0.14
N ASP A 143 -8.39 1.82 1.40
CA ASP A 143 -9.31 2.86 1.90
C ASP A 143 -9.18 3.10 3.42
N ASP A 144 -10.08 3.94 3.98
CA ASP A 144 -10.11 4.29 5.41
C ASP A 144 -10.32 3.07 6.31
N VAL A 145 -11.30 2.22 5.99
CA VAL A 145 -11.64 1.05 6.82
C VAL A 145 -10.46 0.08 6.88
N GLU A 146 -9.90 -0.21 5.73
CA GLU A 146 -8.76 -1.10 5.61
C GLU A 146 -7.49 -0.52 6.23
N ALA A 147 -7.25 0.78 6.08
CA ALA A 147 -6.09 1.45 6.67
C ALA A 147 -6.11 1.40 8.21
N ARG A 148 -7.26 1.66 8.84
CA ARG A 148 -7.41 1.53 10.31
C ARG A 148 -7.19 0.10 10.77
N ALA A 149 -7.80 -0.86 10.08
CA ALA A 149 -7.64 -2.28 10.39
C ALA A 149 -6.18 -2.74 10.21
N ALA A 150 -5.50 -2.26 9.15
CA ALA A 150 -4.09 -2.54 8.90
C ALA A 150 -3.16 -2.02 10.00
N VAL A 151 -3.42 -0.82 10.53
CA VAL A 151 -2.64 -0.24 11.64
C VAL A 151 -2.80 -1.08 12.91
N LYS A 152 -4.03 -1.51 13.21
CA LYS A 152 -4.31 -2.42 14.35
C LYS A 152 -3.61 -3.77 14.16
N ALA A 153 -3.76 -4.39 13.00
CA ALA A 153 -3.11 -5.66 12.70
C ALA A 153 -1.57 -5.57 12.71
N ALA A 154 -1.02 -4.42 12.28
CA ALA A 154 0.41 -4.16 12.38
C ALA A 154 0.87 -4.07 13.84
N TYR A 155 0.09 -3.46 14.73
CA TYR A 155 0.38 -3.45 16.16
C TYR A 155 0.37 -4.87 16.76
N GLU A 156 -0.63 -5.68 16.44
CA GLU A 156 -0.79 -7.06 16.92
C GLU A 156 0.28 -8.03 16.36
N HIS A 157 0.88 -7.70 15.22
CA HIS A 157 1.91 -8.51 14.58
C HIS A 157 3.28 -8.28 15.23
N GLU A 158 3.94 -9.33 15.72
CA GLU A 158 5.32 -9.23 16.21
C GLU A 158 6.32 -9.22 15.05
N GLY A 159 7.17 -8.19 15.00
CA GLY A 159 8.17 -8.01 13.95
C GLY A 159 7.99 -6.74 13.12
N PRO A 160 8.88 -6.52 12.12
CA PRO A 160 8.89 -5.29 11.35
C PRO A 160 7.76 -5.25 10.32
N VAL A 161 7.03 -4.13 10.28
CA VAL A 161 5.94 -3.89 9.34
C VAL A 161 6.15 -2.56 8.61
N TYR A 162 6.07 -2.57 7.28
CA TYR A 162 6.00 -1.39 6.44
C TYR A 162 4.57 -1.19 5.96
N MET A 163 3.97 -0.07 6.30
CA MET A 163 2.63 0.32 5.88
C MET A 163 2.71 1.53 4.95
N ARG A 164 2.09 1.40 3.78
CA ARG A 164 2.12 2.38 2.70
C ARG A 164 0.81 3.16 2.61
N PHE A 165 0.87 4.47 2.81
CA PHE A 165 -0.32 5.33 2.80
C PHE A 165 -0.23 6.43 1.74
N GLY A 166 -1.39 6.77 1.12
CA GLY A 166 -1.51 7.81 0.13
C GLY A 166 -1.82 9.19 0.72
N ARG A 167 -1.44 10.25 -0.03
CA ARG A 167 -1.84 11.65 0.22
C ARG A 167 -3.26 11.92 -0.27
N LEU A 168 -3.64 11.35 -1.42
CA LEU A 168 -4.92 11.58 -2.08
C LEU A 168 -6.07 10.93 -1.30
N ALA A 169 -7.20 11.63 -1.17
CA ALA A 169 -8.42 11.06 -0.63
C ALA A 169 -9.03 10.06 -1.63
N VAL A 170 -9.28 8.84 -1.17
CA VAL A 170 -9.80 7.73 -1.96
C VAL A 170 -11.21 7.33 -1.52
N PRO A 171 -12.03 6.75 -2.41
CA PRO A 171 -13.35 6.24 -2.03
C PRO A 171 -13.26 5.19 -0.92
N VAL A 172 -14.20 5.23 0.03
CA VAL A 172 -14.37 4.17 1.04
C VAL A 172 -15.18 3.04 0.39
N ILE A 173 -14.53 1.90 0.17
CA ILE A 173 -15.08 0.74 -0.55
C ILE A 173 -15.31 -0.48 0.35
N ASN A 174 -14.67 -0.52 1.52
CA ASN A 174 -14.73 -1.63 2.46
C ASN A 174 -15.68 -1.38 3.65
N ASP A 175 -16.48 -0.28 3.64
CA ASP A 175 -17.49 -0.01 4.67
C ASP A 175 -18.71 -0.92 4.47
N ARG A 176 -18.52 -2.19 4.80
CA ARG A 176 -19.52 -3.25 4.70
C ARG A 176 -19.42 -4.20 5.90
N PRO A 177 -20.56 -4.73 6.41
CA PRO A 177 -20.59 -5.52 7.66
C PRO A 177 -19.77 -6.82 7.62
N ASP A 178 -19.56 -7.38 6.45
CA ASP A 178 -18.82 -8.63 6.23
C ASP A 178 -17.32 -8.43 5.99
N TYR A 179 -16.84 -7.18 5.92
CA TYR A 179 -15.42 -6.91 5.73
C TYR A 179 -14.61 -7.34 6.97
N LYS A 180 -13.57 -8.12 6.71
CA LYS A 180 -12.57 -8.51 7.73
C LYS A 180 -11.18 -8.32 7.14
N PHE A 181 -10.34 -7.63 7.88
CA PHE A 181 -8.92 -7.55 7.57
C PHE A 181 -8.22 -8.76 8.18
N GLU A 182 -7.48 -9.49 7.37
CA GLU A 182 -6.63 -10.59 7.81
C GLU A 182 -5.26 -10.45 7.13
N LEU A 183 -4.21 -10.27 7.93
CA LEU A 183 -2.85 -10.09 7.43
C LEU A 183 -2.44 -11.26 6.54
N GLY A 184 -1.94 -10.96 5.34
CA GLY A 184 -1.52 -11.99 4.38
C GLY A 184 -2.66 -12.59 3.55
N LYS A 185 -3.90 -12.10 3.69
CA LYS A 185 -5.04 -12.54 2.89
C LYS A 185 -5.49 -11.47 1.90
N GLY A 186 -5.87 -11.89 0.71
CA GLY A 186 -6.52 -11.03 -0.28
C GLY A 186 -8.03 -11.04 -0.14
N VAL A 187 -8.70 -10.03 -0.69
CA VAL A 187 -10.16 -9.88 -0.64
C VAL A 187 -10.74 -9.86 -2.06
N VAL A 188 -11.62 -10.80 -2.38
CA VAL A 188 -12.37 -10.76 -3.64
C VAL A 188 -13.47 -9.71 -3.49
N LEU A 189 -13.38 -8.64 -4.28
CA LEU A 189 -14.35 -7.55 -4.27
C LEU A 189 -15.44 -7.73 -5.37
N ARG A 190 -15.09 -8.44 -6.43
CA ARG A 190 -15.99 -8.73 -7.54
C ARG A 190 -15.64 -10.07 -8.16
N GLU A 191 -16.64 -10.88 -8.44
CA GLU A 191 -16.49 -12.12 -9.18
C GLU A 191 -16.44 -11.86 -10.69
N GLY A 192 -15.73 -12.72 -11.43
CA GLY A 192 -15.58 -12.64 -12.88
C GLY A 192 -14.88 -13.88 -13.45
N LYS A 193 -14.99 -14.09 -14.76
CA LYS A 193 -14.53 -15.33 -15.41
C LYS A 193 -13.59 -15.13 -16.60
N ASP A 194 -13.46 -13.92 -17.14
CA ASP A 194 -12.69 -13.67 -18.37
C ASP A 194 -11.28 -13.14 -18.10
N VAL A 195 -11.09 -12.43 -16.98
CA VAL A 195 -9.81 -11.88 -16.54
C VAL A 195 -9.83 -11.62 -15.04
N THR A 196 -8.71 -11.79 -14.36
CA THR A 196 -8.54 -11.37 -12.95
C THR A 196 -7.72 -10.08 -12.89
N ILE A 197 -8.25 -9.04 -12.24
CA ILE A 197 -7.54 -7.81 -11.91
C ILE A 197 -7.16 -7.87 -10.43
N ILE A 198 -5.86 -7.87 -10.14
CA ILE A 198 -5.29 -7.87 -8.79
C ILE A 198 -4.72 -6.47 -8.52
N ALA A 199 -5.29 -5.75 -7.58
CA ALA A 199 -4.92 -4.37 -7.31
C ALA A 199 -4.53 -4.16 -5.84
N THR A 200 -3.81 -3.06 -5.56
CA THR A 200 -3.44 -2.64 -4.21
C THR A 200 -3.57 -1.13 -4.03
N GLY A 201 -3.80 -0.70 -2.80
CA GLY A 201 -3.90 0.72 -2.47
C GLY A 201 -4.98 1.46 -3.27
N LEU A 202 -4.71 2.69 -3.65
CA LEU A 202 -5.67 3.52 -4.41
C LEU A 202 -6.12 2.92 -5.74
N CYS A 203 -5.33 2.03 -6.33
CA CYS A 203 -5.66 1.39 -7.59
C CYS A 203 -6.84 0.40 -7.49
N VAL A 204 -7.25 0.00 -6.29
CA VAL A 204 -8.38 -0.91 -6.09
C VAL A 204 -9.70 -0.28 -6.54
N ALA A 205 -9.98 0.96 -6.12
CA ALA A 205 -11.19 1.67 -6.52
C ALA A 205 -11.22 1.90 -8.05
N ALA A 206 -10.11 2.32 -8.65
CA ALA A 206 -10.00 2.49 -10.09
C ALA A 206 -10.16 1.16 -10.86
N SER A 207 -9.74 0.03 -10.27
CA SER A 207 -9.94 -1.30 -10.85
C SER A 207 -11.40 -1.75 -10.82
N LEU A 208 -12.17 -1.38 -9.79
CA LEU A 208 -13.61 -1.60 -9.75
C LEU A 208 -14.33 -0.78 -10.82
N GLU A 209 -13.97 0.50 -10.99
CA GLU A 209 -14.50 1.34 -12.08
C GLU A 209 -14.17 0.74 -13.46
N ALA A 210 -12.93 0.27 -13.67
CA ALA A 210 -12.54 -0.41 -14.91
C ALA A 210 -13.34 -1.69 -15.15
N ALA A 211 -13.64 -2.46 -14.10
CA ALA A 211 -14.45 -3.68 -14.21
C ALA A 211 -15.91 -3.37 -14.59
N ASP A 212 -16.46 -2.23 -14.17
CA ASP A 212 -17.79 -1.78 -14.61
C ASP A 212 -17.80 -1.42 -16.10
N LEU A 213 -16.77 -0.72 -16.59
CA LEU A 213 -16.60 -0.42 -18.01
C LEU A 213 -16.39 -1.69 -18.86
N LEU A 214 -15.63 -2.65 -18.36
CA LEU A 214 -15.44 -3.95 -19.03
C LEU A 214 -16.75 -4.73 -19.14
N ALA A 215 -17.55 -4.71 -18.06
CA ALA A 215 -18.86 -5.39 -18.07
C ALA A 215 -19.82 -4.79 -19.10
N ALA A 216 -19.76 -3.47 -19.34
CA ALA A 216 -20.54 -2.83 -20.40
C ALA A 216 -20.15 -3.30 -21.82
N GLU A 217 -18.91 -3.78 -22.02
CA GLU A 217 -18.45 -4.43 -23.25
C GLU A 217 -18.59 -5.97 -23.22
N GLY A 218 -19.24 -6.56 -22.20
CA GLY A 218 -19.46 -7.99 -22.07
C GLY A 218 -18.27 -8.79 -21.54
N ILE A 219 -17.26 -8.12 -20.96
CA ILE A 219 -16.07 -8.73 -20.35
C ILE A 219 -16.29 -8.83 -18.83
N SER A 220 -16.28 -10.06 -18.31
CA SER A 220 -16.49 -10.36 -16.89
C SER A 220 -15.16 -10.37 -16.14
N ALA A 221 -14.81 -9.28 -15.47
CA ALA A 221 -13.57 -9.15 -14.71
C ALA A 221 -13.76 -9.49 -13.22
N LYS A 222 -12.95 -10.42 -12.70
CA LYS A 222 -12.76 -10.63 -11.26
C LYS A 222 -11.85 -9.53 -10.72
N VAL A 223 -12.19 -8.93 -9.57
CA VAL A 223 -11.34 -7.91 -8.91
C VAL A 223 -10.95 -8.38 -7.53
N ILE A 224 -9.65 -8.43 -7.27
CA ILE A 224 -9.06 -8.84 -6.00
C ILE A 224 -8.24 -7.67 -5.44
N ASN A 225 -8.52 -7.31 -4.20
CA ASN A 225 -7.69 -6.40 -3.42
C ASN A 225 -6.63 -7.19 -2.68
N ILE A 226 -5.36 -6.89 -2.93
CA ILE A 226 -4.21 -7.39 -2.19
C ILE A 226 -3.67 -6.25 -1.33
N HIS A 227 -4.17 -6.14 -0.11
CA HIS A 227 -3.70 -5.17 0.86
C HIS A 227 -2.37 -5.56 1.53
N THR A 228 -2.08 -6.86 1.62
CA THR A 228 -0.79 -7.37 2.12
C THR A 228 0.02 -7.95 0.96
N ILE A 229 1.08 -7.24 0.58
CA ILE A 229 1.91 -7.63 -0.57
C ILE A 229 2.97 -8.66 -0.15
N LYS A 230 3.39 -8.60 1.12
CA LYS A 230 4.27 -9.58 1.74
C LYS A 230 3.85 -9.83 3.20
N PRO A 231 3.49 -11.09 3.58
CA PRO A 231 3.35 -12.24 2.68
C PRO A 231 2.18 -12.08 1.69
N LEU A 232 2.34 -12.57 0.47
CA LEU A 232 1.28 -12.58 -0.55
C LEU A 232 0.33 -13.75 -0.30
N ASP A 233 -0.98 -13.58 -0.54
CA ASP A 233 -1.95 -14.67 -0.61
C ASP A 233 -1.80 -15.44 -1.93
N GLU A 234 -0.74 -16.25 -2.03
CA GLU A 234 -0.39 -16.98 -3.23
C GLU A 234 -1.47 -18.00 -3.65
N GLU A 235 -2.20 -18.56 -2.68
CA GLU A 235 -3.27 -19.54 -2.96
C GLU A 235 -4.46 -18.85 -3.64
N LEU A 236 -4.89 -17.69 -3.16
CA LEU A 236 -5.95 -16.91 -3.79
C LEU A 236 -5.53 -16.46 -5.20
N VAL A 237 -4.30 -15.97 -5.36
CA VAL A 237 -3.75 -15.54 -6.65
C VAL A 237 -3.72 -16.70 -7.66
N ALA A 238 -3.23 -17.86 -7.24
CA ALA A 238 -3.14 -19.05 -8.10
C ALA A 238 -4.53 -19.60 -8.47
N ALA A 239 -5.48 -19.62 -7.53
CA ALA A 239 -6.85 -20.05 -7.78
C ALA A 239 -7.54 -19.14 -8.81
N ALA A 240 -7.46 -17.82 -8.62
CA ALA A 240 -8.04 -16.85 -9.54
C ALA A 240 -7.42 -16.91 -10.95
N ALA A 241 -6.11 -17.13 -11.03
CA ALA A 241 -5.42 -17.31 -12.31
C ALA A 241 -5.90 -18.56 -13.07
N LYS A 242 -6.12 -19.67 -12.36
CA LYS A 242 -6.66 -20.90 -12.96
C LYS A 242 -8.11 -20.73 -13.46
N GLU A 243 -8.90 -19.92 -12.74
CA GLU A 243 -10.30 -19.67 -13.13
C GLU A 243 -10.43 -18.84 -14.40
N THR A 244 -9.61 -17.78 -14.53
CA THR A 244 -9.77 -16.80 -15.61
C THR A 244 -8.77 -16.95 -16.76
N GLY A 245 -7.64 -17.62 -16.53
CA GLY A 245 -6.58 -17.83 -17.52
C GLY A 245 -5.80 -16.58 -17.93
N LYS A 246 -6.17 -15.40 -17.41
CA LYS A 246 -5.48 -14.10 -17.63
C LYS A 246 -5.47 -13.28 -16.37
N VAL A 247 -4.32 -12.72 -16.02
CA VAL A 247 -4.15 -11.89 -14.81
C VAL A 247 -3.64 -10.51 -15.20
N VAL A 248 -4.17 -9.49 -14.55
CA VAL A 248 -3.68 -8.11 -14.64
C VAL A 248 -3.37 -7.64 -13.23
N THR A 249 -2.19 -7.07 -13.00
CA THR A 249 -1.86 -6.42 -11.73
C THR A 249 -1.91 -4.91 -11.89
N VAL A 250 -2.42 -4.20 -10.87
CA VAL A 250 -2.55 -2.74 -10.89
C VAL A 250 -2.00 -2.15 -9.60
N GLU A 251 -0.99 -1.29 -9.74
CA GLU A 251 -0.28 -0.67 -8.61
C GLU A 251 0.20 0.74 -8.94
N GLU A 252 0.10 1.65 -8.00
CA GLU A 252 0.71 2.97 -8.08
C GLU A 252 2.19 2.88 -7.65
N HIS A 253 2.97 2.13 -8.41
CA HIS A 253 4.35 1.79 -8.14
C HIS A 253 5.02 1.39 -9.46
N SER A 254 6.35 1.32 -9.50
CA SER A 254 7.06 0.73 -10.62
C SER A 254 6.56 -0.69 -10.90
N VAL A 255 6.43 -1.06 -12.17
CA VAL A 255 6.13 -2.44 -12.58
C VAL A 255 7.27 -3.42 -12.23
N ILE A 256 8.40 -2.90 -11.73
CA ILE A 256 9.59 -3.66 -11.33
C ILE A 256 9.59 -3.81 -9.80
N GLY A 257 9.54 -5.04 -9.32
CA GLY A 257 9.71 -5.38 -7.90
C GLY A 257 8.48 -5.20 -6.99
N GLY A 258 7.38 -4.55 -7.46
CA GLY A 258 6.17 -4.33 -6.69
C GLY A 258 5.20 -5.52 -6.63
N LEU A 259 3.89 -5.22 -6.58
CA LEU A 259 2.81 -6.22 -6.55
C LEU A 259 2.86 -7.14 -7.79
N GLY A 260 3.02 -6.55 -8.98
CA GLY A 260 3.07 -7.32 -10.22
C GLY A 260 4.20 -8.34 -10.25
N SER A 261 5.35 -8.00 -9.68
CA SER A 261 6.47 -8.95 -9.55
C SER A 261 6.14 -10.06 -8.53
N ALA A 262 5.53 -9.71 -7.38
CA ALA A 262 5.11 -10.72 -6.39
C ALA A 262 4.12 -11.73 -6.96
N VAL A 263 3.14 -11.23 -7.73
CA VAL A 263 2.14 -12.08 -8.40
C VAL A 263 2.80 -12.95 -9.47
N CYS A 264 3.71 -12.40 -10.28
CA CYS A 264 4.44 -13.21 -11.28
C CYS A 264 5.27 -14.31 -10.62
N ASP A 265 6.00 -14.01 -9.53
CA ASP A 265 6.79 -15.00 -8.80
C ASP A 265 5.91 -16.17 -8.32
N ALA A 266 4.75 -15.88 -7.71
CA ALA A 266 3.79 -16.87 -7.24
C ALA A 266 3.19 -17.69 -8.39
N LEU A 267 2.79 -17.04 -9.49
CA LEU A 267 2.18 -17.71 -10.64
C LEU A 267 3.16 -18.58 -11.40
N CYS A 268 4.42 -18.17 -11.55
CA CYS A 268 5.44 -19.00 -12.17
C CYS A 268 5.59 -20.36 -11.48
N ALA A 269 5.45 -20.37 -10.14
CA ALA A 269 5.57 -21.60 -9.35
C ALA A 269 4.29 -22.44 -9.29
N LYS A 270 3.10 -21.79 -9.18
CA LYS A 270 1.85 -22.48 -8.82
C LYS A 270 0.83 -22.60 -9.96
N ALA A 271 0.79 -21.63 -10.87
CA ALA A 271 -0.20 -21.56 -11.96
C ALA A 271 0.29 -20.66 -13.10
N PRO A 272 1.26 -21.11 -13.92
CA PRO A 272 1.79 -20.30 -15.03
C PRO A 272 0.68 -19.71 -15.88
N THR A 273 0.58 -18.38 -15.91
CA THR A 273 -0.53 -17.65 -16.52
C THR A 273 0.01 -16.35 -17.13
N PRO A 274 -0.46 -15.89 -18.29
CA PRO A 274 -0.13 -14.59 -18.83
C PRO A 274 -0.50 -13.46 -17.86
N VAL A 275 0.46 -12.56 -17.55
CA VAL A 275 0.27 -11.42 -16.66
C VAL A 275 0.54 -10.12 -17.39
N LEU A 276 -0.42 -9.19 -17.34
CA LEU A 276 -0.21 -7.80 -17.71
C LEU A 276 0.03 -6.99 -16.42
N LYS A 277 1.17 -6.32 -16.31
CA LYS A 277 1.44 -5.40 -15.20
C LYS A 277 1.07 -3.97 -15.60
N ILE A 278 0.21 -3.31 -14.81
CA ILE A 278 -0.17 -1.91 -14.94
C ILE A 278 0.41 -1.16 -13.74
N GLY A 279 1.28 -0.20 -14.00
CA GLY A 279 1.99 0.61 -13.02
C GLY A 279 2.82 1.66 -13.73
N ILE A 280 3.88 2.14 -13.10
CA ILE A 280 4.85 3.09 -13.66
C ILE A 280 5.90 2.30 -14.44
N ASN A 281 5.99 2.54 -15.76
CA ASN A 281 6.79 1.76 -16.70
C ASN A 281 8.24 2.29 -16.80
N ASP A 282 9.05 2.02 -15.76
CA ASP A 282 10.49 2.34 -15.74
C ASP A 282 10.82 3.80 -16.11
N VAL A 283 10.04 4.72 -15.54
CA VAL A 283 10.23 6.16 -15.69
C VAL A 283 10.09 6.84 -14.34
N PHE A 284 10.76 7.98 -14.15
CA PHE A 284 10.49 8.85 -13.02
C PHE A 284 9.11 9.48 -13.14
N GLY A 285 8.54 9.88 -12.01
CA GLY A 285 7.36 10.73 -11.99
C GLY A 285 7.67 12.16 -12.40
N GLU A 286 6.69 13.04 -12.26
CA GLU A 286 6.77 14.46 -12.59
C GLU A 286 5.81 15.28 -11.73
N SER A 287 6.02 16.60 -11.67
CA SER A 287 5.11 17.51 -10.99
C SER A 287 3.81 17.70 -11.77
N GLY A 288 2.69 17.67 -11.06
CA GLY A 288 1.37 17.92 -11.63
C GLY A 288 0.24 17.61 -10.65
N PRO A 289 -1.02 17.97 -10.97
CA PRO A 289 -2.16 17.59 -10.16
C PRO A 289 -2.30 16.06 -10.08
N ALA A 290 -2.50 15.52 -8.87
CA ALA A 290 -2.49 14.08 -8.62
C ALA A 290 -3.41 13.26 -9.54
N LEU A 291 -4.66 13.73 -9.77
CA LEU A 291 -5.62 13.03 -10.64
C LEU A 291 -5.21 13.05 -12.11
N GLU A 292 -4.58 14.14 -12.58
CA GLU A 292 -4.07 14.23 -13.94
C GLU A 292 -2.88 13.30 -14.15
N LEU A 293 -2.00 13.18 -13.16
CA LEU A 293 -0.91 12.22 -13.20
C LEU A 293 -1.43 10.78 -13.23
N LEU A 294 -2.39 10.41 -12.38
CA LEU A 294 -3.00 9.07 -12.42
C LEU A 294 -3.58 8.78 -13.82
N LYS A 295 -4.29 9.74 -14.42
CA LYS A 295 -4.82 9.61 -15.79
C LYS A 295 -3.71 9.50 -16.83
N LYS A 296 -2.66 10.33 -16.75
CA LYS A 296 -1.52 10.31 -17.67
C LYS A 296 -0.80 8.97 -17.68
N TYR A 297 -0.58 8.39 -16.51
CA TYR A 297 0.05 7.07 -16.38
C TYR A 297 -0.93 5.91 -16.60
N GLY A 298 -2.23 6.21 -16.79
CA GLY A 298 -3.28 5.22 -17.05
C GLY A 298 -3.55 4.31 -15.86
N LEU A 299 -3.58 4.93 -14.67
CA LEU A 299 -3.92 4.34 -13.38
C LEU A 299 -5.32 4.74 -12.90
N ASP A 300 -6.06 5.52 -13.69
CA ASP A 300 -7.48 5.77 -13.52
C ASP A 300 -8.34 4.62 -14.11
N GLY A 301 -9.63 4.59 -13.78
CA GLY A 301 -10.55 3.54 -14.23
C GLY A 301 -10.57 3.36 -15.75
N GLU A 302 -10.58 4.46 -16.51
CA GLU A 302 -10.57 4.47 -17.98
C GLU A 302 -9.25 3.95 -18.55
N GLY A 303 -8.11 4.33 -17.96
CA GLY A 303 -6.79 3.87 -18.38
C GLY A 303 -6.60 2.37 -18.16
N ILE A 304 -7.02 1.88 -16.99
CA ILE A 304 -7.00 0.46 -16.65
C ILE A 304 -7.93 -0.31 -17.59
N PHE A 305 -9.17 0.16 -17.78
CA PHE A 305 -10.13 -0.46 -18.69
C PHE A 305 -9.56 -0.69 -20.10
N ARG A 306 -8.97 0.36 -20.72
CA ARG A 306 -8.39 0.22 -22.08
C ARG A 306 -7.31 -0.84 -22.13
N LYS A 307 -6.37 -0.83 -21.18
CA LYS A 307 -5.25 -1.80 -21.13
C LYS A 307 -5.75 -3.23 -20.93
N VAL A 308 -6.71 -3.44 -20.02
CA VAL A 308 -7.29 -4.76 -19.73
C VAL A 308 -8.09 -5.28 -20.91
N ARG A 309 -8.97 -4.45 -21.52
CA ARG A 309 -9.74 -4.79 -22.71
C ARG A 309 -8.85 -5.28 -23.87
N ASP A 310 -7.77 -4.54 -24.11
CA ASP A 310 -6.86 -4.89 -25.20
C ASP A 310 -6.10 -6.18 -24.89
N PHE A 311 -5.69 -6.39 -23.63
CA PHE A 311 -5.05 -7.63 -23.18
C PHE A 311 -5.96 -8.86 -23.28
N VAL A 312 -7.25 -8.71 -22.96
CA VAL A 312 -8.23 -9.82 -23.07
C VAL A 312 -8.40 -10.26 -24.52
N LYS A 313 -8.35 -9.34 -25.48
CA LYS A 313 -8.50 -9.61 -26.93
C LYS A 313 -7.32 -10.34 -27.57
N ILE A 314 -6.16 -10.36 -26.92
CA ILE A 314 -4.99 -11.11 -27.42
C ILE A 314 -5.32 -12.60 -27.39
N LYS A 315 -5.40 -13.23 -28.57
CA LYS A 315 -5.53 -14.70 -28.69
C LYS A 315 -4.18 -15.31 -28.26
N GLN A 316 -4.26 -16.28 -27.37
CA GLN A 316 -3.11 -17.12 -26.99
C GLN A 316 -2.76 -18.08 -28.11
#